data_a50cc27515efc7993c41b58d76383c9b
#
_entry.id   a50cc27515efc7993c41b58d76383c9b
#
_cell.length_a   1.000
_cell.length_b   1.000
_cell.length_c   1.000
_cell.angle_alpha   90.00
_cell.angle_beta   90.00
_cell.angle_gamma   90.00
#
_symmetry.space_group_name_H-M   'P 1'
#
loop_
_entity.id
_entity.type
_entity.pdbx_description
1 polymer ?
#
loop_
_entity_poly.entity_id
_entity_poly.type
_entity_poly.pdbx_seq_one_letter_code
_entity_poly.pdbx_strand_id
1 'polypeptide(L)'
;MDIQNRIVTGKGQTPQGSRLVYLTVLRNGKEMELEIYPEVFGPEEMRIIGIGPKETFFIGDLTQDMPAQKIGLEVGDQPVAIDGNVIHSFYQVVDHLEKTEDNQSVAFTVRKGGENGTEKTYDLIPVEKELADGTTVITRKLIGFAPKFKTITTYPNPLTLIVRRVKDMYLTLTGLVSPNSDVKLRNMSGPVGIVNHLSVFAKIGFKKLLWFVVFINVNLAILNLLPIPVLDGGHMMFATIEKVRGKPLPIPFLERAQMLFVVLLFSFMIYVTFFDVQRIFP
;
A
#
# COMPACT_ATOMS: atom_id res chain seq x y z
N MET A 1 -8.12 0.51 -5.37
CA MET A 1 -7.08 -0.50 -5.64
C MET A 1 -6.80 -0.74 -7.13
N ASP A 2 -7.78 -0.82 -8.00
CA ASP A 2 -7.53 -1.08 -9.44
C ASP A 2 -6.66 -0.02 -10.15
N ILE A 3 -6.81 1.26 -9.80
CA ILE A 3 -6.07 2.36 -10.43
C ILE A 3 -4.57 2.26 -10.09
N GLN A 4 -4.24 2.14 -8.81
CA GLN A 4 -2.85 2.04 -8.36
C GLN A 4 -2.14 0.80 -8.94
N ASN A 5 -2.82 -0.36 -8.95
CA ASN A 5 -2.28 -1.57 -9.54
C ASN A 5 -1.97 -1.41 -11.03
N ARG A 6 -2.82 -0.70 -11.78
CA ARG A 6 -2.60 -0.43 -13.20
C ARG A 6 -1.41 0.52 -13.44
N ILE A 7 -1.22 1.49 -12.57
CA ILE A 7 -0.08 2.43 -12.64
C ILE A 7 1.23 1.68 -12.38
N VAL A 8 1.27 0.92 -11.28
CA VAL A 8 2.47 0.17 -10.85
C VAL A 8 2.84 -0.94 -11.84
N THR A 9 1.88 -1.62 -12.44
CA THR A 9 2.14 -2.69 -13.43
C THR A 9 2.52 -2.20 -14.83
N GLY A 10 2.55 -0.89 -15.06
CA GLY A 10 3.18 -0.32 -16.24
C GLY A 10 2.42 -0.40 -17.55
N LYS A 11 1.10 -0.47 -17.52
CA LYS A 11 0.29 -0.36 -18.74
C LYS A 11 0.16 1.11 -19.13
N GLY A 12 0.96 1.55 -20.07
CA GLY A 12 0.99 2.90 -20.65
C GLY A 12 2.42 3.44 -20.70
N GLN A 13 2.95 3.67 -21.91
CA GLN A 13 4.24 4.31 -22.14
C GLN A 13 4.08 5.50 -23.04
N THR A 14 4.81 6.57 -22.72
CA THR A 14 5.13 7.61 -23.71
C THR A 14 6.43 7.27 -24.43
N PRO A 15 6.60 7.76 -25.67
CA PRO A 15 7.84 7.58 -26.45
C PRO A 15 9.11 8.12 -25.76
N GLN A 16 8.96 8.95 -24.73
CA GLN A 16 10.07 9.62 -24.02
C GLN A 16 10.46 8.95 -22.68
N GLY A 17 9.94 7.74 -22.39
CA GLY A 17 10.25 7.00 -21.16
C GLY A 17 9.53 7.49 -19.91
N SER A 18 8.82 8.61 -19.93
CA SER A 18 7.89 9.00 -18.87
C SER A 18 6.58 8.27 -19.08
N ARG A 19 6.02 7.70 -17.99
CA ARG A 19 4.72 7.03 -18.06
C ARG A 19 3.61 8.07 -17.97
N LEU A 20 2.81 8.17 -19.03
CA LEU A 20 1.59 8.97 -19.04
C LEU A 20 0.41 8.07 -18.67
N VAL A 21 -0.40 8.53 -17.75
CA VAL A 21 -1.65 7.85 -17.34
C VAL A 21 -2.83 8.72 -17.77
N TYR A 22 -3.73 8.17 -18.57
CA TYR A 22 -5.01 8.79 -18.88
C TYR A 22 -6.02 8.36 -17.81
N LEU A 23 -6.55 9.33 -17.09
CA LEU A 23 -7.55 9.10 -16.05
C LEU A 23 -8.88 9.76 -16.45
N THR A 24 -9.89 8.96 -16.72
CA THR A 24 -11.25 9.47 -16.93
C THR A 24 -11.92 9.68 -15.58
N VAL A 25 -12.27 10.91 -15.26
CA VAL A 25 -12.95 11.30 -14.03
C VAL A 25 -14.35 11.83 -14.34
N LEU A 26 -15.31 11.52 -13.48
CA LEU A 26 -16.63 12.11 -13.51
C LEU A 26 -16.67 13.33 -12.59
N ARG A 27 -16.74 14.53 -13.14
CA ARG A 27 -16.81 15.80 -12.40
C ARG A 27 -18.08 16.55 -12.77
N ASN A 28 -18.94 16.80 -11.79
CA ASN A 28 -20.24 17.46 -11.99
C ASN A 28 -21.11 16.79 -13.06
N GLY A 29 -21.10 15.45 -13.12
CA GLY A 29 -21.86 14.67 -14.10
C GLY A 29 -21.29 14.64 -15.52
N LYS A 30 -20.11 15.27 -15.75
CA LYS A 30 -19.39 15.23 -17.02
C LYS A 30 -18.13 14.38 -16.91
N GLU A 31 -17.89 13.54 -17.89
CA GLU A 31 -16.62 12.83 -18.02
C GLU A 31 -15.54 13.77 -18.54
N MET A 32 -14.40 13.72 -17.88
CA MET A 32 -13.21 14.47 -18.27
C MET A 32 -12.02 13.52 -18.30
N GLU A 33 -11.21 13.60 -19.34
CA GLU A 33 -9.96 12.87 -19.42
C GLU A 33 -8.82 13.77 -18.94
N LEU A 34 -8.02 13.24 -18.00
CA LEU A 34 -6.86 13.93 -17.44
C LEU A 34 -5.60 13.16 -17.81
N GLU A 35 -4.61 13.88 -18.29
CA GLU A 35 -3.25 13.37 -18.48
C GLU A 35 -2.44 13.59 -17.20
N ILE A 36 -1.93 12.50 -16.62
CA ILE A 36 -1.19 12.56 -15.36
C ILE A 36 0.14 11.83 -15.53
N TYR A 37 1.21 12.48 -15.11
CA TYR A 37 2.55 11.88 -15.04
C TYR A 37 2.78 11.34 -13.61
N PRO A 38 2.81 10.03 -13.42
CA PRO A 38 3.05 9.44 -12.10
C PRO A 38 4.47 9.75 -11.62
N GLU A 39 4.59 10.13 -10.36
CA GLU A 39 5.87 10.36 -9.69
C GLU A 39 6.33 9.11 -8.95
N VAL A 40 7.64 8.91 -8.88
CA VAL A 40 8.25 7.82 -8.11
C VAL A 40 8.28 8.23 -6.63
N PHE A 41 7.72 7.40 -5.77
CA PHE A 41 7.61 7.70 -4.35
C PHE A 41 8.01 6.51 -3.47
N GLY A 42 8.63 6.83 -2.34
CA GLY A 42 9.00 5.89 -1.30
C GLY A 42 10.24 5.02 -1.63
N PRO A 43 10.73 4.26 -0.63
CA PRO A 43 11.93 3.43 -0.75
C PRO A 43 11.76 2.27 -1.74
N GLU A 44 10.53 1.91 -2.07
CA GLU A 44 10.21 0.86 -3.04
C GLU A 44 10.20 1.38 -4.49
N GLU A 45 10.44 2.67 -4.70
CA GLU A 45 10.45 3.32 -6.02
C GLU A 45 9.18 3.05 -6.84
N MET A 46 8.01 3.05 -6.18
CA MET A 46 6.73 2.83 -6.84
C MET A 46 6.14 4.14 -7.35
N ARG A 47 5.54 4.11 -8.55
CA ARG A 47 4.86 5.27 -9.10
C ARG A 47 3.48 5.46 -8.48
N ILE A 48 3.20 6.70 -8.11
CA ILE A 48 1.90 7.14 -7.58
C ILE A 48 1.42 8.36 -8.38
N ILE A 49 0.11 8.58 -8.38
CA ILE A 49 -0.52 9.77 -9.01
C ILE A 49 -1.11 10.72 -7.98
N GLY A 50 -0.80 10.54 -6.70
CA GLY A 50 -1.22 11.46 -5.64
C GLY A 50 -2.72 11.47 -5.33
N ILE A 51 -3.50 10.50 -5.81
CA ILE A 51 -4.91 10.37 -5.48
C ILE A 51 -5.14 9.34 -4.38
N GLY A 52 -5.97 9.70 -3.42
CA GLY A 52 -6.42 8.81 -2.35
C GLY A 52 -7.94 8.85 -2.19
N PRO A 53 -8.52 7.92 -1.44
CA PRO A 53 -9.92 8.00 -1.07
C PRO A 53 -10.15 9.24 -0.20
N LYS A 54 -11.36 9.80 -0.26
CA LYS A 54 -11.79 10.79 0.74
C LYS A 54 -11.77 10.13 2.11
N GLU A 55 -11.02 10.71 3.04
CA GLU A 55 -10.88 10.22 4.39
C GLU A 55 -11.66 11.10 5.37
N THR A 56 -12.40 10.47 6.25
CA THR A 56 -12.92 11.15 7.43
C THR A 56 -12.04 10.80 8.61
N PHE A 57 -11.41 11.81 9.20
CA PHE A 57 -10.54 11.60 10.34
C PHE A 57 -10.85 12.64 11.43
N PHE A 58 -10.47 12.28 12.64
CA PHE A 58 -10.65 13.07 13.86
C PHE A 58 -9.29 13.24 14.54
N ILE A 59 -9.21 14.16 15.46
CA ILE A 59 -8.06 14.24 16.37
C ILE A 59 -8.10 12.99 17.26
N GLY A 60 -7.11 12.12 17.14
CA GLY A 60 -7.00 10.87 17.91
C GLY A 60 -6.23 11.08 19.20
N ASP A 61 -5.03 11.63 19.09
CA ASP A 61 -4.16 11.94 20.21
C ASP A 61 -3.56 13.34 20.04
N LEU A 62 -3.28 14.01 21.16
CA LEU A 62 -2.64 15.31 21.19
C LEU A 62 -1.24 15.18 21.83
N THR A 63 -0.24 15.75 21.15
CA THR A 63 1.11 15.83 21.69
C THR A 63 1.19 16.98 22.70
N GLN A 64 1.74 16.69 23.87
CA GLN A 64 1.91 17.66 24.94
C GLN A 64 2.78 18.86 24.49
N ASP A 65 2.40 20.05 24.92
CA ASP A 65 3.09 21.32 24.64
C ASP A 65 3.14 21.75 23.16
N MET A 66 2.42 21.05 22.27
CA MET A 66 2.31 21.41 20.87
C MET A 66 1.15 22.39 20.57
N PRO A 67 1.19 23.11 19.44
CA PRO A 67 0.18 24.12 19.08
C PRO A 67 -1.27 23.66 19.19
N ALA A 68 -1.58 22.45 18.70
CA ALA A 68 -2.94 21.90 18.74
C ALA A 68 -3.51 21.83 20.16
N GLN A 69 -2.71 21.39 21.12
CA GLN A 69 -3.12 21.32 22.52
C GLN A 69 -3.28 22.74 23.13
N LYS A 70 -2.33 23.64 22.84
CA LYS A 70 -2.32 25.01 23.41
C LYS A 70 -3.53 25.83 22.99
N ILE A 71 -4.07 25.64 21.79
CA ILE A 71 -5.27 26.34 21.30
C ILE A 71 -6.58 25.69 21.75
N GLY A 72 -6.53 24.60 22.55
CA GLY A 72 -7.71 23.93 23.10
C GLY A 72 -8.42 22.98 22.11
N LEU A 73 -7.69 22.36 21.17
CA LEU A 73 -8.22 21.23 20.43
C LEU A 73 -8.37 20.01 21.34
N GLU A 74 -9.34 19.18 21.06
CA GLU A 74 -9.69 18.02 21.87
C GLU A 74 -9.73 16.74 21.02
N VAL A 75 -9.49 15.61 21.68
CA VAL A 75 -9.67 14.30 21.04
C VAL A 75 -11.11 14.12 20.61
N GLY A 76 -11.32 13.75 19.34
CA GLY A 76 -12.64 13.63 18.75
C GLY A 76 -13.08 14.83 17.90
N ASP A 77 -12.38 15.96 17.96
CA ASP A 77 -12.61 17.08 17.03
C ASP A 77 -12.30 16.64 15.59
N GLN A 78 -13.10 17.13 14.65
CA GLN A 78 -12.94 16.80 13.24
C GLN A 78 -12.31 17.95 12.47
N PRO A 79 -11.09 17.83 11.92
CA PRO A 79 -10.54 18.81 10.99
C PRO A 79 -11.40 18.90 9.73
N VAL A 80 -11.77 20.12 9.31
CA VAL A 80 -12.64 20.34 8.14
C VAL A 80 -12.03 21.29 7.11
N ALA A 81 -11.23 22.27 7.52
CA ALA A 81 -10.55 23.16 6.60
C ALA A 81 -9.22 23.69 7.17
N ILE A 82 -8.31 24.08 6.29
CA ILE A 82 -7.06 24.74 6.57
C ILE A 82 -6.90 25.94 5.61
N ASP A 83 -6.72 27.15 6.14
CA ASP A 83 -6.71 28.42 5.39
C ASP A 83 -7.87 28.54 4.40
N GLY A 84 -9.08 28.15 4.85
CA GLY A 84 -10.30 28.15 4.06
C GLY A 84 -10.43 27.01 3.04
N ASN A 85 -9.39 26.21 2.82
CA ASN A 85 -9.41 25.06 1.93
C ASN A 85 -9.97 23.84 2.64
N VAL A 86 -11.00 23.21 2.06
CA VAL A 86 -11.64 22.02 2.65
C VAL A 86 -10.66 20.83 2.64
N ILE A 87 -10.53 20.18 3.79
CA ILE A 87 -9.67 19.01 3.97
C ILE A 87 -10.44 17.74 3.59
N HIS A 88 -9.87 16.95 2.68
CA HIS A 88 -10.40 15.65 2.25
C HIS A 88 -9.52 14.47 2.67
N SER A 89 -8.29 14.72 3.11
CA SER A 89 -7.36 13.71 3.62
C SER A 89 -6.38 14.31 4.63
N PHE A 90 -5.83 13.48 5.51
CA PHE A 90 -4.78 13.91 6.42
C PHE A 90 -3.51 14.36 5.69
N TYR A 91 -3.22 13.76 4.54
CA TYR A 91 -2.08 14.16 3.71
C TYR A 91 -2.15 15.64 3.27
N GLN A 92 -3.35 16.16 2.96
CA GLN A 92 -3.52 17.58 2.60
C GLN A 92 -3.14 18.51 3.75
N VAL A 93 -3.38 18.11 5.00
CA VAL A 93 -2.92 18.89 6.17
C VAL A 93 -1.41 18.91 6.22
N VAL A 94 -0.76 17.75 6.07
CA VAL A 94 0.70 17.65 6.10
C VAL A 94 1.34 18.45 4.98
N ASP A 95 0.87 18.28 3.74
CA ASP A 95 1.36 18.98 2.55
C ASP A 95 1.21 20.51 2.67
N HIS A 96 0.08 20.98 3.22
CA HIS A 96 -0.16 22.40 3.45
C HIS A 96 0.81 22.97 4.49
N LEU A 97 1.01 22.26 5.61
CA LEU A 97 1.93 22.69 6.65
C LEU A 97 3.38 22.73 6.17
N GLU A 98 3.80 21.78 5.34
CA GLU A 98 5.16 21.76 4.76
C GLU A 98 5.41 22.95 3.83
N LYS A 99 4.38 23.44 3.13
CA LYS A 99 4.45 24.61 2.21
C LYS A 99 4.29 25.95 2.92
N THR A 100 3.86 25.97 4.18
CA THR A 100 3.70 27.20 4.97
C THR A 100 5.07 27.79 5.30
N GLU A 101 5.21 29.11 5.25
CA GLU A 101 6.45 29.80 5.63
C GLU A 101 6.73 29.67 7.14
N ASP A 102 7.97 29.91 7.53
CA ASP A 102 8.36 29.83 8.95
C ASP A 102 7.67 30.93 9.76
N ASN A 103 7.14 30.56 10.92
CA ASN A 103 6.35 31.41 11.82
C ASN A 103 5.06 31.98 11.21
N GLN A 104 4.62 31.52 10.05
CA GLN A 104 3.35 31.89 9.48
C GLN A 104 2.20 31.22 10.24
N SER A 105 1.18 32.01 10.59
CA SER A 105 -0.05 31.50 11.19
C SER A 105 -0.93 30.85 10.14
N VAL A 106 -1.53 29.70 10.50
CA VAL A 106 -2.45 28.92 9.68
C VAL A 106 -3.82 28.91 10.36
N ALA A 107 -4.87 29.25 9.61
CA ALA A 107 -6.25 29.20 10.09
C ALA A 107 -6.78 27.76 9.99
N PHE A 108 -6.84 27.05 11.13
CA PHE A 108 -7.26 25.66 11.21
C PHE A 108 -8.69 25.55 11.71
N THR A 109 -9.60 25.10 10.85
CA THR A 109 -11.03 24.94 11.17
C THR A 109 -11.33 23.51 11.54
N VAL A 110 -11.92 23.32 12.71
CA VAL A 110 -12.37 22.02 13.21
C VAL A 110 -13.84 22.06 13.57
N ARG A 111 -14.49 20.93 13.48
CA ARG A 111 -15.83 20.69 14.00
C ARG A 111 -15.73 20.07 15.37
N LYS A 112 -16.09 20.83 16.40
CA LYS A 112 -15.99 20.43 17.81
C LYS A 112 -16.99 19.32 18.13
N GLY A 113 -16.50 18.24 18.77
CA GLY A 113 -17.37 17.12 19.13
C GLY A 113 -17.73 16.19 17.97
N GLY A 114 -17.01 16.26 16.84
CA GLY A 114 -17.15 15.36 15.71
C GLY A 114 -18.12 15.81 14.61
N GLU A 115 -18.70 14.87 13.87
CA GLU A 115 -19.44 15.13 12.60
C GLU A 115 -20.63 16.10 12.73
N ASN A 116 -21.29 16.11 13.87
CA ASN A 116 -22.50 16.92 14.11
C ASN A 116 -22.23 18.17 14.94
N GLY A 117 -20.96 18.49 15.22
CA GLY A 117 -20.56 19.59 16.05
C GLY A 117 -20.56 20.95 15.34
N THR A 118 -20.26 22.00 16.08
CA THR A 118 -20.11 23.37 15.55
C THR A 118 -18.71 23.59 15.02
N GLU A 119 -18.60 24.30 13.90
CA GLU A 119 -17.30 24.66 13.33
C GLU A 119 -16.68 25.83 14.10
N LYS A 120 -15.41 25.70 14.37
CA LYS A 120 -14.61 26.74 15.02
C LYS A 120 -13.23 26.80 14.36
N THR A 121 -12.81 28.02 14.04
CA THR A 121 -11.49 28.28 13.45
C THR A 121 -10.54 28.77 14.54
N TYR A 122 -9.31 28.25 14.47
CA TYR A 122 -8.22 28.62 15.37
C TYR A 122 -7.01 29.02 14.52
N ASP A 123 -6.34 30.08 14.95
CA ASP A 123 -5.07 30.46 14.38
C ASP A 123 -3.94 29.79 15.15
N LEU A 124 -3.09 29.06 14.44
CA LEU A 124 -1.96 28.35 15.03
C LEU A 124 -0.72 28.49 14.16
N ILE A 125 0.44 28.47 14.80
CA ILE A 125 1.75 28.47 14.11
C ILE A 125 2.32 27.06 14.21
N PRO A 126 2.59 26.39 13.07
CA PRO A 126 3.25 25.09 13.06
C PRO A 126 4.65 25.17 13.69
N VAL A 127 5.06 24.09 14.34
CA VAL A 127 6.40 23.99 14.94
C VAL A 127 7.22 22.97 14.16
N GLU A 128 8.43 23.36 13.82
CA GLU A 128 9.40 22.43 13.24
C GLU A 128 9.90 21.45 14.29
N LYS A 129 9.86 20.17 13.94
CA LYS A 129 10.37 19.09 14.78
C LYS A 129 11.15 18.09 13.95
N GLU A 130 12.30 17.72 14.47
CA GLU A 130 13.07 16.62 13.93
C GLU A 130 12.43 15.29 14.33
N LEU A 131 12.11 14.49 13.33
CA LEU A 131 11.60 13.14 13.50
C LEU A 131 12.67 12.17 13.03
N ALA A 132 13.07 11.24 13.89
CA ALA A 132 13.97 10.15 13.51
C ALA A 132 13.12 9.02 12.91
N ASP A 133 13.35 8.71 11.64
CA ASP A 133 12.83 7.51 10.98
C ASP A 133 14.01 6.57 10.71
N GLY A 134 14.32 5.75 11.72
CA GLY A 134 15.48 4.88 11.70
C GLY A 134 16.82 5.65 11.68
N THR A 135 17.49 5.66 10.52
CA THR A 135 18.79 6.32 10.32
C THR A 135 18.69 7.75 9.77
N THR A 136 17.50 8.18 9.34
CA THR A 136 17.32 9.49 8.71
C THR A 136 16.57 10.43 9.66
N VAL A 137 17.14 11.61 9.90
CA VAL A 137 16.45 12.69 10.61
C VAL A 137 15.75 13.56 9.59
N ILE A 138 14.41 13.66 9.70
CA ILE A 138 13.58 14.47 8.81
C ILE A 138 12.97 15.59 9.64
N THR A 139 13.18 16.83 9.23
CA THR A 139 12.51 18.00 9.82
C THR A 139 11.15 18.16 9.19
N ARG A 140 10.09 18.21 10.01
CA ARG A 140 8.72 18.44 9.55
C ARG A 140 8.01 19.50 10.37
N LYS A 141 7.15 20.27 9.71
CA LYS A 141 6.23 21.21 10.35
C LYS A 141 5.01 20.49 10.90
N LEU A 142 4.81 20.57 12.21
CA LEU A 142 3.78 19.84 12.94
C LEU A 142 2.92 20.79 13.77
N ILE A 143 1.65 20.45 13.91
CA ILE A 143 0.72 21.13 14.84
C ILE A 143 0.45 20.30 16.08
N GLY A 144 0.85 19.03 16.11
CA GLY A 144 0.89 18.20 17.32
C GLY A 144 -0.35 17.38 17.59
N PHE A 145 -0.97 16.79 16.58
CA PHE A 145 -1.97 15.76 16.78
C PHE A 145 -1.73 14.53 15.89
N ALA A 146 -2.18 13.38 16.34
CA ALA A 146 -2.26 12.16 15.55
C ALA A 146 -3.70 11.96 15.02
N PRO A 147 -3.88 11.60 13.74
CA PRO A 147 -5.21 11.36 13.19
C PRO A 147 -5.79 10.02 13.67
N LYS A 148 -7.09 10.01 13.96
CA LYS A 148 -7.89 8.80 14.15
C LYS A 148 -8.88 8.69 12.99
N PHE A 149 -8.67 7.73 12.09
CA PHE A 149 -9.52 7.56 10.92
C PHE A 149 -10.83 6.87 11.27
N LYS A 150 -11.92 7.34 10.65
CA LYS A 150 -13.21 6.65 10.73
C LYS A 150 -13.12 5.35 9.94
N THR A 151 -13.16 4.23 10.63
CA THR A 151 -13.10 2.92 10.02
C THR A 151 -14.51 2.38 9.78
N ILE A 152 -14.83 2.07 8.53
CA ILE A 152 -16.06 1.39 8.16
C ILE A 152 -15.75 -0.10 7.98
N THR A 153 -16.39 -0.94 8.79
CA THR A 153 -16.26 -2.39 8.63
C THR A 153 -17.20 -2.83 7.50
N THR A 154 -16.63 -3.39 6.44
CA THR A 154 -17.40 -3.96 5.33
C THR A 154 -17.27 -5.48 5.36
N TYR A 155 -18.35 -6.18 5.00
CA TYR A 155 -18.41 -7.63 4.92
C TYR A 155 -18.59 -8.06 3.46
N PRO A 156 -17.53 -8.02 2.64
CA PRO A 156 -17.62 -8.40 1.24
C PRO A 156 -17.85 -9.91 1.12
N ASN A 157 -18.50 -10.33 0.03
CA ASN A 157 -18.67 -11.75 -0.26
C ASN A 157 -17.29 -12.44 -0.40
N PRO A 158 -17.04 -13.55 0.30
CA PRO A 158 -15.78 -14.28 0.25
C PRO A 158 -15.33 -14.67 -1.18
N LEU A 159 -16.27 -15.09 -2.03
CA LEU A 159 -15.96 -15.42 -3.43
C LEU A 159 -15.43 -14.22 -4.22
N THR A 160 -16.04 -13.04 -4.00
CA THR A 160 -15.55 -11.80 -4.62
C THR A 160 -14.13 -11.46 -4.17
N LEU A 161 -13.81 -11.72 -2.89
CA LEU A 161 -12.46 -11.52 -2.37
C LEU A 161 -11.46 -12.47 -3.02
N ILE A 162 -11.79 -13.75 -3.18
CA ILE A 162 -10.93 -14.75 -3.82
C ILE A 162 -10.67 -14.35 -5.28
N VAL A 163 -11.72 -14.04 -6.05
CA VAL A 163 -11.58 -13.59 -7.44
C VAL A 163 -10.69 -12.36 -7.55
N ARG A 164 -10.86 -11.39 -6.65
CA ARG A 164 -9.99 -10.21 -6.60
C ARG A 164 -8.54 -10.60 -6.32
N ARG A 165 -8.28 -11.52 -5.39
CA ARG A 165 -6.92 -12.00 -5.09
C ARG A 165 -6.27 -12.72 -6.26
N VAL A 166 -7.01 -13.56 -6.96
CA VAL A 166 -6.51 -14.21 -8.19
C VAL A 166 -6.10 -13.16 -9.23
N LYS A 167 -6.95 -12.13 -9.42
CA LYS A 167 -6.64 -11.03 -10.34
C LYS A 167 -5.42 -10.22 -9.90
N ASP A 168 -5.33 -9.86 -8.62
CA ASP A 168 -4.19 -9.12 -8.07
C ASP A 168 -2.89 -9.92 -8.25
N MET A 169 -2.92 -11.23 -7.99
CA MET A 169 -1.77 -12.12 -8.18
C MET A 169 -1.38 -12.23 -9.65
N TYR A 170 -2.34 -12.39 -10.55
CA TYR A 170 -2.09 -12.40 -11.99
C TYR A 170 -1.41 -11.10 -12.44
N LEU A 171 -1.89 -9.95 -11.97
CA LEU A 171 -1.29 -8.64 -12.26
C LEU A 171 0.14 -8.52 -11.70
N THR A 172 0.38 -9.01 -10.49
CA THR A 172 1.71 -9.03 -9.87
C THR A 172 2.68 -9.91 -10.67
N LEU A 173 2.28 -11.13 -11.01
CA LEU A 173 3.12 -12.06 -11.77
C LEU A 173 3.43 -11.52 -13.17
N THR A 174 2.43 -10.97 -13.87
CA THR A 174 2.65 -10.33 -15.18
C THR A 174 3.49 -9.06 -15.06
N GLY A 175 3.34 -8.31 -13.96
CA GLY A 175 4.17 -7.16 -13.64
C GLY A 175 5.64 -7.52 -13.43
N LEU A 176 5.94 -8.63 -12.77
CA LEU A 176 7.32 -9.10 -12.55
C LEU A 176 8.07 -9.41 -13.85
N VAL A 177 7.35 -9.88 -14.87
CA VAL A 177 7.93 -10.22 -16.18
C VAL A 177 7.97 -9.02 -17.13
N SER A 178 7.18 -7.98 -16.85
CA SER A 178 7.10 -6.79 -17.69
C SER A 178 8.25 -5.82 -17.41
N PRO A 179 9.06 -5.46 -18.41
CA PRO A 179 10.17 -4.50 -18.22
C PRO A 179 9.70 -3.10 -17.82
N ASN A 180 8.42 -2.80 -18.07
CA ASN A 180 7.82 -1.50 -17.82
C ASN A 180 7.11 -1.42 -16.46
N SER A 181 7.17 -2.47 -15.66
CA SER A 181 6.55 -2.53 -14.34
C SER A 181 7.49 -2.00 -13.25
N ASP A 182 6.93 -1.35 -12.25
CA ASP A 182 7.67 -0.98 -11.02
C ASP A 182 7.74 -2.16 -10.05
N VAL A 183 6.97 -3.23 -10.30
CA VAL A 183 7.02 -4.45 -9.49
C VAL A 183 8.33 -5.17 -9.79
N LYS A 184 9.25 -5.13 -8.84
CA LYS A 184 10.56 -5.79 -8.92
C LYS A 184 10.61 -6.96 -7.92
N LEU A 185 11.39 -7.98 -8.23
CA LEU A 185 11.62 -9.11 -7.31
C LEU A 185 12.12 -8.65 -5.94
N ARG A 186 12.93 -7.59 -5.91
CA ARG A 186 13.44 -7.00 -4.66
C ARG A 186 12.35 -6.44 -3.75
N ASN A 187 11.15 -6.10 -4.30
CA ASN A 187 10.04 -5.53 -3.54
C ASN A 187 9.13 -6.62 -2.94
N MET A 188 9.40 -7.88 -3.22
CA MET A 188 8.67 -9.01 -2.63
C MET A 188 9.15 -9.26 -1.20
N SER A 189 8.22 -9.73 -0.36
CA SER A 189 8.54 -10.14 1.00
C SER A 189 8.82 -11.65 1.03
N GLY A 190 9.98 -12.00 1.53
CA GLY A 190 10.38 -13.38 1.80
C GLY A 190 9.98 -13.82 3.23
N PRO A 191 10.53 -14.96 3.70
CA PRO A 191 10.18 -15.50 5.02
C PRO A 191 10.43 -14.52 6.17
N VAL A 192 11.52 -13.76 6.13
CA VAL A 192 11.87 -12.79 7.17
C VAL A 192 10.90 -11.60 7.15
N GLY A 193 10.57 -11.08 5.97
CA GLY A 193 9.57 -10.02 5.81
C GLY A 193 8.18 -10.45 6.26
N ILE A 194 7.77 -11.68 5.96
CA ILE A 194 6.48 -12.24 6.42
C ILE A 194 6.44 -12.29 7.95
N VAL A 195 7.50 -12.75 8.62
CA VAL A 195 7.59 -12.79 10.09
C VAL A 195 7.53 -11.39 10.68
N ASN A 196 8.24 -10.43 10.06
CA ASN A 196 8.18 -9.03 10.49
C ASN A 196 6.75 -8.46 10.37
N HIS A 197 6.08 -8.65 9.24
CA HIS A 197 4.68 -8.22 9.07
C HIS A 197 3.75 -8.90 10.07
N LEU A 198 3.94 -10.19 10.35
CA LEU A 198 3.18 -10.93 11.36
C LEU A 198 3.33 -10.28 12.75
N SER A 199 4.55 -9.92 13.12
CA SER A 199 4.85 -9.21 14.37
C SER A 199 4.15 -7.84 14.44
N VAL A 200 4.20 -7.06 13.36
CA VAL A 200 3.52 -5.76 13.27
C VAL A 200 2.00 -5.92 13.42
N PHE A 201 1.39 -6.85 12.69
CA PHE A 201 -0.06 -7.09 12.78
C PHE A 201 -0.49 -7.64 14.15
N ALA A 202 0.37 -8.42 14.81
CA ALA A 202 0.13 -8.89 16.19
C ALA A 202 0.07 -7.73 17.18
N LYS A 203 0.95 -6.74 17.03
CA LYS A 203 0.95 -5.51 17.86
C LYS A 203 -0.28 -4.63 17.62
N ILE A 204 -0.80 -4.57 16.39
CA ILE A 204 -2.00 -3.79 16.04
C ILE A 204 -3.27 -4.44 16.64
N GLY A 205 -3.31 -5.79 16.73
CA GLY A 205 -4.39 -6.51 17.36
C GLY A 205 -4.81 -7.80 16.64
N PHE A 206 -5.44 -8.68 17.40
CA PHE A 206 -5.78 -10.05 16.97
C PHE A 206 -6.59 -10.11 15.66
N LYS A 207 -7.56 -9.22 15.46
CA LYS A 207 -8.36 -9.20 14.22
C LYS A 207 -7.50 -8.94 12.98
N LYS A 208 -6.53 -8.03 13.09
CA LYS A 208 -5.59 -7.71 11.99
C LYS A 208 -4.62 -8.85 11.73
N LEU A 209 -4.12 -9.48 12.81
CA LEU A 209 -3.28 -10.66 12.71
C LEU A 209 -4.01 -11.79 11.98
N LEU A 210 -5.24 -12.12 12.40
CA LEU A 210 -6.05 -13.16 11.77
C LEU A 210 -6.30 -12.86 10.29
N TRP A 211 -6.63 -11.62 9.97
CA TRP A 211 -6.80 -11.20 8.58
C TRP A 211 -5.52 -11.44 7.76
N PHE A 212 -4.35 -11.10 8.31
CA PHE A 212 -3.08 -11.30 7.62
C PHE A 212 -2.74 -12.78 7.43
N VAL A 213 -3.02 -13.63 8.43
CA VAL A 213 -2.85 -15.09 8.31
C VAL A 213 -3.74 -15.65 7.20
N VAL A 214 -5.02 -15.26 7.15
CA VAL A 214 -5.93 -15.66 6.07
C VAL A 214 -5.41 -15.17 4.71
N PHE A 215 -4.94 -13.94 4.64
CA PHE A 215 -4.37 -13.37 3.42
C PHE A 215 -3.19 -14.20 2.89
N ILE A 216 -2.24 -14.58 3.76
CA ILE A 216 -1.08 -15.41 3.36
C ILE A 216 -1.56 -16.78 2.88
N ASN A 217 -2.48 -17.44 3.61
CA ASN A 217 -2.96 -18.76 3.24
C ASN A 217 -3.69 -18.76 1.89
N VAL A 218 -4.49 -17.74 1.59
CA VAL A 218 -5.15 -17.62 0.27
C VAL A 218 -4.10 -17.43 -0.82
N ASN A 219 -3.11 -16.57 -0.60
CA ASN A 219 -2.03 -16.37 -1.58
C ASN A 219 -1.23 -17.66 -1.81
N LEU A 220 -0.90 -18.40 -0.74
CA LEU A 220 -0.19 -19.67 -0.84
C LEU A 220 -1.01 -20.72 -1.60
N ALA A 221 -2.31 -20.80 -1.35
CA ALA A 221 -3.19 -21.71 -2.07
C ALA A 221 -3.22 -21.40 -3.58
N ILE A 222 -3.31 -20.12 -3.94
CA ILE A 222 -3.29 -19.69 -5.36
C ILE A 222 -1.92 -20.00 -6.00
N LEU A 223 -0.81 -19.72 -5.29
CA LEU A 223 0.54 -20.04 -5.77
C LEU A 223 0.71 -21.55 -5.99
N ASN A 224 0.21 -22.38 -5.09
CA ASN A 224 0.30 -23.83 -5.21
C ASN A 224 -0.47 -24.40 -6.42
N LEU A 225 -1.46 -23.67 -6.93
CA LEU A 225 -2.17 -24.05 -8.15
C LEU A 225 -1.42 -23.68 -9.45
N LEU A 226 -0.31 -22.94 -9.37
CA LEU A 226 0.50 -22.64 -10.56
C LEU A 226 1.12 -23.91 -11.13
N PRO A 227 1.26 -24.00 -12.47
CA PRO A 227 1.82 -25.18 -13.16
C PRO A 227 3.35 -25.24 -13.00
N ILE A 228 3.85 -25.23 -11.77
CA ILE A 228 5.27 -25.29 -11.41
C ILE A 228 5.57 -26.68 -10.85
N PRO A 229 6.57 -27.41 -11.35
CA PRO A 229 6.83 -28.83 -11.05
C PRO A 229 6.93 -29.20 -9.57
N VAL A 230 7.26 -28.26 -8.69
CA VAL A 230 7.43 -28.45 -7.23
C VAL A 230 6.13 -28.22 -6.46
N LEU A 231 5.13 -27.59 -7.09
CA LEU A 231 3.86 -27.24 -6.50
C LEU A 231 2.76 -28.23 -6.91
N ASP A 232 1.64 -28.22 -6.18
CA ASP A 232 0.51 -29.12 -6.46
C ASP A 232 -0.03 -28.96 -7.88
N GLY A 233 -0.10 -27.72 -8.39
CA GLY A 233 -0.50 -27.43 -9.78
C GLY A 233 0.43 -28.04 -10.81
N GLY A 234 1.72 -28.20 -10.51
CA GLY A 234 2.68 -28.92 -11.36
C GLY A 234 2.37 -30.41 -11.43
N HIS A 235 2.03 -31.04 -10.32
CA HIS A 235 1.61 -32.43 -10.31
C HIS A 235 0.30 -32.63 -11.09
N MET A 236 -0.67 -31.73 -10.95
CA MET A 236 -1.90 -31.74 -11.73
C MET A 236 -1.62 -31.58 -13.24
N MET A 237 -0.69 -30.68 -13.59
CA MET A 237 -0.25 -30.49 -14.99
C MET A 237 0.38 -31.79 -15.55
N PHE A 238 1.31 -32.41 -14.84
CA PHE A 238 1.94 -33.65 -15.27
C PHE A 238 0.91 -34.77 -15.43
N ALA A 239 0.02 -34.99 -14.49
CA ALA A 239 -1.06 -35.96 -14.57
C ALA A 239 -1.97 -35.72 -15.80
N THR A 240 -2.26 -34.46 -16.10
CA THR A 240 -3.05 -34.06 -17.28
C THR A 240 -2.31 -34.40 -18.57
N ILE A 241 -1.01 -34.11 -18.64
CA ILE A 241 -0.15 -34.47 -19.79
C ILE A 241 -0.10 -35.98 -20.00
N GLU A 242 0.07 -36.75 -18.92
CA GLU A 242 0.08 -38.23 -19.00
C GLU A 242 -1.26 -38.77 -19.50
N LYS A 243 -2.36 -38.24 -19.03
CA LYS A 243 -3.70 -38.61 -19.48
C LYS A 243 -3.92 -38.32 -20.96
N VAL A 244 -3.47 -37.18 -21.47
CA VAL A 244 -3.59 -36.81 -22.90
C VAL A 244 -2.67 -37.67 -23.78
N ARG A 245 -1.45 -37.98 -23.27
CA ARG A 245 -0.49 -38.85 -24.01
C ARG A 245 -0.84 -40.32 -23.96
N GLY A 246 -1.68 -40.77 -23.06
CA GLY A 246 -2.01 -42.18 -22.83
C GLY A 246 -0.88 -43.02 -22.26
N LYS A 247 0.23 -42.41 -21.81
CA LYS A 247 1.39 -43.09 -21.22
C LYS A 247 2.09 -42.18 -20.20
N PRO A 248 2.68 -42.77 -19.14
CA PRO A 248 3.37 -42.01 -18.11
C PRO A 248 4.57 -41.24 -18.64
N LEU A 249 4.91 -40.14 -17.96
CA LEU A 249 6.14 -39.40 -18.22
C LEU A 249 7.35 -40.17 -17.69
N PRO A 250 8.51 -40.11 -18.35
CA PRO A 250 9.73 -40.73 -17.85
C PRO A 250 10.12 -40.17 -16.48
N ILE A 251 10.37 -41.05 -15.51
CA ILE A 251 10.77 -40.65 -14.15
C ILE A 251 11.98 -39.71 -14.15
N PRO A 252 13.06 -39.94 -14.92
CA PRO A 252 14.20 -39.03 -14.97
C PRO A 252 13.87 -37.62 -15.46
N PHE A 253 12.82 -37.45 -16.26
CA PHE A 253 12.35 -36.15 -16.69
C PHE A 253 11.65 -35.41 -15.54
N LEU A 254 10.78 -36.10 -14.79
CA LEU A 254 10.08 -35.54 -13.63
C LEU A 254 11.06 -35.11 -12.54
N GLU A 255 12.02 -35.98 -12.22
CA GLU A 255 13.06 -35.72 -11.22
C GLU A 255 13.91 -34.48 -11.56
N ARG A 256 14.37 -34.41 -12.83
CA ARG A 256 15.17 -33.26 -13.29
C ARG A 256 14.38 -31.97 -13.29
N ALA A 257 13.12 -32.00 -13.72
CA ALA A 257 12.24 -30.84 -13.70
C ALA A 257 12.01 -30.36 -12.24
N GLN A 258 11.68 -31.27 -11.34
CA GLN A 258 11.52 -30.97 -9.93
C GLN A 258 12.80 -30.39 -9.32
N MET A 259 13.96 -31.04 -9.54
CA MET A 259 15.24 -30.58 -8.99
C MET A 259 15.60 -29.19 -9.48
N LEU A 260 15.42 -28.89 -10.76
CA LEU A 260 15.65 -27.55 -11.32
C LEU A 260 14.80 -26.50 -10.61
N PHE A 261 13.51 -26.76 -10.44
CA PHE A 261 12.61 -25.81 -9.81
C PHE A 261 12.82 -25.69 -8.29
N VAL A 262 13.26 -26.76 -7.60
CA VAL A 262 13.69 -26.68 -6.20
C VAL A 262 14.87 -25.72 -6.07
N VAL A 263 15.90 -25.87 -6.89
CA VAL A 263 17.07 -24.99 -6.87
C VAL A 263 16.68 -23.53 -7.16
N LEU A 264 15.82 -23.31 -8.16
CA LEU A 264 15.30 -21.96 -8.47
C LEU A 264 14.52 -21.37 -7.30
N LEU A 265 13.65 -22.16 -6.66
CA LEU A 265 12.84 -21.71 -5.53
C LEU A 265 13.71 -21.32 -4.33
N PHE A 266 14.71 -22.17 -3.98
CA PHE A 266 15.64 -21.86 -2.90
C PHE A 266 16.50 -20.64 -3.21
N SER A 267 16.99 -20.52 -4.44
CA SER A 267 17.77 -19.34 -4.87
C SER A 267 16.93 -18.08 -4.78
N PHE A 268 15.68 -18.12 -5.22
CA PHE A 268 14.73 -17.02 -5.09
C PHE A 268 14.45 -16.68 -3.62
N MET A 269 14.24 -17.68 -2.78
CA MET A 269 14.00 -17.50 -1.35
C MET A 269 15.20 -16.81 -0.66
N ILE A 270 16.42 -17.22 -0.97
CA ILE A 270 17.65 -16.61 -0.46
C ILE A 270 17.75 -15.15 -0.94
N TYR A 271 17.51 -14.91 -2.23
CA TYR A 271 17.52 -13.58 -2.82
C TYR A 271 16.55 -12.63 -2.11
N VAL A 272 15.28 -13.02 -1.95
CA VAL A 272 14.27 -12.16 -1.32
C VAL A 272 14.57 -11.97 0.17
N THR A 273 15.06 -13.02 0.87
CA THR A 273 15.46 -12.91 2.27
C THR A 273 16.59 -11.89 2.47
N PHE A 274 17.55 -11.83 1.56
CA PHE A 274 18.61 -10.83 1.60
C PHE A 274 18.06 -9.40 1.59
N PHE A 275 17.10 -9.11 0.70
CA PHE A 275 16.44 -7.79 0.66
C PHE A 275 15.52 -7.54 1.86
N ASP A 276 14.88 -8.57 2.42
CA ASP A 276 14.12 -8.41 3.66
C ASP A 276 15.02 -7.94 4.82
N VAL A 277 16.20 -8.57 4.95
CA VAL A 277 17.17 -8.19 6.00
C VAL A 277 17.65 -6.75 5.80
N GLN A 278 17.95 -6.35 4.56
CA GLN A 278 18.36 -4.97 4.28
C GLN A 278 17.27 -3.93 4.62
N ARG A 279 15.98 -4.28 4.49
CA ARG A 279 14.87 -3.39 4.85
C ARG A 279 14.64 -3.29 6.34
N ILE A 280 14.92 -4.35 7.09
CA ILE A 280 14.70 -4.39 8.53
C ILE A 280 15.90 -3.81 9.29
N PHE A 281 17.10 -3.97 8.73
CA PHE A 281 18.37 -3.49 9.28
C PHE A 281 19.07 -2.63 8.21
N PRO A 282 18.57 -1.40 7.95
CA PRO A 282 19.14 -0.51 6.94
C PRO A 282 20.56 -0.02 7.27
#